data_5c4148de57db4965d21c96f77f791c5b
#
_entry.id   5c4148de57db4965d21c96f77f791c5b
#
_cell.length_a   1.000
_cell.length_b   1.000
_cell.length_c   1.000
_cell.angle_alpha   90.00
_cell.angle_beta   90.00
_cell.angle_gamma   90.00
#
_symmetry.space_group_name_H-M   'P 1'
#
loop_
_entity.id
_entity.type
_entity.pdbx_description
1 polymer ?
#
loop_
_entity_poly.entity_id
_entity_poly.type
_entity_poly.pdbx_seq_one_letter_code
_entity_poly.pdbx_strand_id
1 'polypeptide(L)'
;MPLALITGASTGIGRATALRLTASGWTVLAGVRDPAAGERLVADASTAATGAPSGRLLPLALEVTDTAQVAAAAARVEQEAARDGVSSRGGLDALINNAGMGIGGPLELVSAEDLRRQFDVNVLAQVAVTQALLPALRRAGGRIVFVSSIGGRVAMAFTAPYAASKHAIEAFGDALRVELRSSGVQVALVEPGSVATPIWDKSRAEAERVVIPPELQGVYGAIPAAMDKVLEDTARRGIPPEQVAATIERALTAQRMRARYVVGRDAKAMLLVRRLLPDLVFDRVARRALGV
;
A
#
# COMPACT_ATOMS: atom_id res chain seq x y z
N MET A 1 8.48 22.65 -7.52
CA MET A 1 8.17 21.21 -7.73
C MET A 1 7.42 20.72 -6.51
N PRO A 2 6.30 19.97 -6.63
CA PRO A 2 5.63 19.41 -5.45
C PRO A 2 6.51 18.35 -4.77
N LEU A 3 6.37 18.20 -3.44
CA LEU A 3 7.13 17.27 -2.61
C LEU A 3 6.25 16.09 -2.19
N ALA A 4 6.72 14.88 -2.43
CA ALA A 4 6.06 13.66 -1.99
C ALA A 4 6.97 12.78 -1.14
N LEU A 5 6.40 12.07 -0.15
CA LEU A 5 7.03 10.94 0.53
C LEU A 5 6.24 9.67 0.24
N ILE A 6 6.95 8.61 -0.14
CA ILE A 6 6.38 7.29 -0.43
C ILE A 6 7.04 6.26 0.47
N THR A 7 6.26 5.54 1.26
CA THR A 7 6.76 4.42 2.06
C THR A 7 6.80 3.13 1.24
N GLY A 8 7.85 2.29 1.44
CA GLY A 8 7.99 1.02 0.73
C GLY A 8 8.21 1.18 -0.79
N ALA A 9 9.07 2.13 -1.18
CA ALA A 9 9.31 2.50 -2.57
C ALA A 9 10.28 1.56 -3.33
N SER A 10 10.80 0.50 -2.71
CA SER A 10 11.82 -0.36 -3.32
C SER A 10 11.29 -1.28 -4.43
N THR A 11 10.00 -1.66 -4.38
CA THR A 11 9.41 -2.63 -5.31
C THR A 11 7.92 -2.33 -5.58
N GLY A 12 7.35 -3.01 -6.57
CA GLY A 12 5.91 -3.02 -6.83
C GLY A 12 5.29 -1.64 -7.01
N ILE A 13 4.15 -1.41 -6.36
CA ILE A 13 3.37 -0.16 -6.47
C ILE A 13 4.18 1.05 -6.02
N GLY A 14 4.91 0.93 -4.90
CA GLY A 14 5.73 2.03 -4.38
C GLY A 14 6.81 2.47 -5.37
N ARG A 15 7.55 1.50 -5.96
CA ARG A 15 8.55 1.78 -6.99
C ARG A 15 7.93 2.44 -8.22
N ALA A 16 6.87 1.86 -8.76
CA ALA A 16 6.19 2.41 -9.93
C ALA A 16 5.65 3.83 -9.67
N THR A 17 5.15 4.10 -8.47
CA THR A 17 4.67 5.43 -8.08
C THR A 17 5.83 6.42 -7.96
N ALA A 18 6.96 6.02 -7.35
CA ALA A 18 8.14 6.88 -7.22
C ALA A 18 8.68 7.31 -8.58
N LEU A 19 8.89 6.36 -9.50
CA LEU A 19 9.37 6.62 -10.85
C LEU A 19 8.40 7.53 -11.61
N ARG A 20 7.12 7.24 -11.53
CA ARG A 20 6.08 8.00 -12.23
C ARG A 20 5.98 9.45 -11.74
N LEU A 21 5.95 9.68 -10.43
CA LEU A 21 5.89 11.03 -9.88
C LEU A 21 7.16 11.83 -10.19
N THR A 22 8.34 11.19 -10.14
CA THR A 22 9.60 11.83 -10.54
C THR A 22 9.56 12.27 -12.01
N ALA A 23 9.10 11.40 -12.90
CA ALA A 23 8.94 11.74 -14.32
C ALA A 23 7.94 12.89 -14.55
N SER A 24 6.95 13.04 -13.65
CA SER A 24 5.94 14.12 -13.70
C SER A 24 6.37 15.39 -12.94
N GLY A 25 7.65 15.56 -12.61
CA GLY A 25 8.19 16.79 -12.06
C GLY A 25 8.09 16.93 -10.53
N TRP A 26 7.86 15.82 -9.79
CA TRP A 26 7.85 15.84 -8.34
C TRP A 26 9.24 15.66 -7.75
N THR A 27 9.50 16.28 -6.60
CA THR A 27 10.57 15.84 -5.70
C THR A 27 10.02 14.70 -4.85
N VAL A 28 10.59 13.50 -4.97
CA VAL A 28 10.10 12.29 -4.32
C VAL A 28 11.11 11.80 -3.30
N LEU A 29 10.73 11.81 -2.03
CA LEU A 29 11.41 11.09 -0.96
C LEU A 29 10.94 9.64 -0.99
N ALA A 30 11.80 8.75 -1.46
CA ALA A 30 11.50 7.34 -1.65
C ALA A 30 11.97 6.52 -0.44
N GLY A 31 11.06 6.20 0.47
CA GLY A 31 11.34 5.40 1.66
C GLY A 31 11.65 3.95 1.32
N VAL A 32 12.86 3.51 1.59
CA VAL A 32 13.37 2.15 1.34
C VAL A 32 14.07 1.61 2.58
N ARG A 33 14.03 0.29 2.79
CA ARG A 33 14.73 -0.36 3.90
C ARG A 33 16.19 -0.66 3.58
N ASP A 34 16.43 -1.07 2.34
CA ASP A 34 17.76 -1.40 1.83
C ASP A 34 18.31 -0.22 1.02
N PRO A 35 19.43 0.40 1.44
CA PRO A 35 20.06 1.49 0.70
C PRO A 35 20.38 1.13 -0.76
N ALA A 36 20.84 -0.09 -1.03
CA ALA A 36 21.13 -0.54 -2.39
C ALA A 36 19.89 -0.58 -3.29
N ALA A 37 18.70 -0.84 -2.72
CA ALA A 37 17.44 -0.71 -3.46
C ALA A 37 17.13 0.75 -3.80
N GLY A 38 17.54 1.69 -2.95
CA GLY A 38 17.44 3.13 -3.22
C GLY A 38 18.33 3.57 -4.39
N GLU A 39 19.57 3.10 -4.43
CA GLU A 39 20.51 3.38 -5.52
C GLU A 39 19.99 2.84 -6.87
N ARG A 40 19.51 1.60 -6.89
CA ARG A 40 18.87 1.03 -8.08
C ARG A 40 17.67 1.86 -8.55
N LEU A 41 16.84 2.33 -7.61
CA LEU A 41 15.68 3.16 -7.94
C LEU A 41 16.07 4.49 -8.59
N VAL A 42 17.16 5.11 -8.15
CA VAL A 42 17.72 6.34 -8.75
C VAL A 42 18.25 6.06 -10.16
N ALA A 43 18.97 4.96 -10.36
CA ALA A 43 19.46 4.56 -11.69
C ALA A 43 18.28 4.32 -12.65
N ASP A 44 17.22 3.63 -12.20
CA ASP A 44 16.01 3.40 -12.99
C ASP A 44 15.29 4.71 -13.37
N ALA A 45 15.22 5.67 -12.45
CA ALA A 45 14.63 6.98 -12.72
C ALA A 45 15.42 7.75 -13.78
N SER A 46 16.74 7.65 -13.76
CA SER A 46 17.63 8.30 -14.73
C SER A 46 17.52 7.70 -16.12
N THR A 47 17.35 6.38 -16.23
CA THR A 47 17.19 5.68 -17.54
C THR A 47 15.80 5.82 -18.14
N ALA A 48 14.77 5.97 -17.32
CA ALA A 48 13.39 6.17 -17.79
C ALA A 48 13.14 7.59 -18.33
N ALA A 49 14.02 8.54 -18.05
CA ALA A 49 13.91 9.91 -18.51
C ALA A 49 14.31 10.01 -19.99
N THR A 50 13.33 10.02 -20.89
CA THR A 50 13.52 10.30 -22.35
C THR A 50 13.71 11.78 -22.66
N GLY A 51 13.98 12.62 -21.64
CA GLY A 51 14.25 14.07 -21.70
C GLY A 51 14.91 14.50 -20.38
N ALA A 52 15.16 15.78 -20.20
CA ALA A 52 15.66 16.26 -18.90
C ALA A 52 14.68 15.86 -17.80
N PRO A 53 15.12 15.17 -16.72
CA PRO A 53 14.23 14.77 -15.65
C PRO A 53 13.61 16.04 -15.04
N SER A 54 12.29 16.13 -15.11
CA SER A 54 11.59 17.31 -14.58
C SER A 54 11.51 17.30 -13.04
N GLY A 55 11.74 16.14 -12.40
CA GLY A 55 11.68 15.93 -10.96
C GLY A 55 12.96 15.37 -10.36
N ARG A 56 12.93 15.13 -9.04
CA ARG A 56 14.07 14.59 -8.29
C ARG A 56 13.62 13.38 -7.47
N LEU A 57 14.41 12.30 -7.51
CA LEU A 57 14.20 11.11 -6.68
C LEU A 57 15.31 11.03 -5.63
N LEU A 58 14.92 11.01 -4.38
CA LEU A 58 15.80 11.03 -3.21
C LEU A 58 15.48 9.80 -2.35
N PRO A 59 16.34 8.77 -2.35
CA PRO A 59 16.17 7.64 -1.44
C PRO A 59 16.27 8.08 0.02
N LEU A 60 15.47 7.47 0.87
CA LEU A 60 15.42 7.71 2.29
C LEU A 60 15.38 6.36 3.02
N ALA A 61 16.33 6.10 3.92
CA ALA A 61 16.27 4.92 4.78
C ALA A 61 15.02 5.02 5.68
N LEU A 62 14.08 4.10 5.49
CA LEU A 62 12.80 4.11 6.22
C LEU A 62 12.26 2.70 6.42
N GLU A 63 12.50 2.15 7.61
CA GLU A 63 11.69 1.07 8.18
C GLU A 63 10.53 1.72 8.94
N VAL A 64 9.31 1.50 8.47
CA VAL A 64 8.12 2.22 8.96
C VAL A 64 7.76 1.90 10.40
N THR A 65 8.24 0.77 10.92
CA THR A 65 8.08 0.35 12.33
C THR A 65 9.15 0.92 13.26
N ASP A 66 10.18 1.56 12.71
CA ASP A 66 11.25 2.21 13.48
C ASP A 66 10.90 3.68 13.72
N THR A 67 10.58 4.01 14.96
CA THR A 67 10.18 5.38 15.34
C THR A 67 11.28 6.40 15.12
N ALA A 68 12.56 6.04 15.26
CA ALA A 68 13.69 6.93 15.01
C ALA A 68 13.82 7.26 13.52
N GLN A 69 13.65 6.25 12.65
CA GLN A 69 13.67 6.46 11.20
C GLN A 69 12.43 7.25 10.73
N VAL A 70 11.28 7.06 11.34
CA VAL A 70 10.08 7.87 11.06
C VAL A 70 10.32 9.34 11.44
N ALA A 71 10.92 9.60 12.59
CA ALA A 71 11.29 10.96 13.01
C ALA A 71 12.33 11.59 12.07
N ALA A 72 13.35 10.83 11.67
CA ALA A 72 14.35 11.28 10.68
C ALA A 72 13.72 11.57 9.31
N ALA A 73 12.74 10.78 8.89
CA ALA A 73 11.99 11.03 7.66
C ALA A 73 11.19 12.34 7.74
N ALA A 74 10.55 12.63 8.88
CA ALA A 74 9.85 13.88 9.09
C ALA A 74 10.83 15.08 9.05
N ALA A 75 11.98 15.00 9.70
CA ALA A 75 13.02 16.01 9.64
C ALA A 75 13.55 16.22 8.21
N ARG A 76 13.70 15.14 7.44
CA ARG A 76 14.10 15.23 6.03
C ARG A 76 13.05 15.94 5.17
N VAL A 77 11.77 15.68 5.41
CA VAL A 77 10.67 16.41 4.74
C VAL A 77 10.75 17.89 5.01
N GLU A 78 11.00 18.31 6.26
CA GLU A 78 11.17 19.74 6.62
C GLU A 78 12.34 20.37 5.86
N GLN A 79 13.48 19.68 5.79
CA GLN A 79 14.67 20.15 5.07
C GLN A 79 14.41 20.33 3.57
N GLU A 80 13.75 19.36 2.94
CA GLU A 80 13.46 19.44 1.50
C GLU A 80 12.37 20.47 1.21
N ALA A 81 11.35 20.60 2.06
CA ALA A 81 10.28 21.58 1.90
C ALA A 81 10.77 23.05 2.02
N ALA A 82 11.87 23.27 2.75
CA ALA A 82 12.50 24.58 2.90
C ALA A 82 13.39 24.99 1.71
N ARG A 83 13.64 24.08 0.74
CA ARG A 83 14.48 24.38 -0.42
C ARG A 83 13.71 25.20 -1.46
N ASP A 84 14.41 26.14 -2.07
CA ASP A 84 13.87 26.96 -3.16
C ASP A 84 13.35 26.08 -4.31
N GLY A 85 12.15 26.40 -4.77
CA GLY A 85 11.50 25.67 -5.86
C GLY A 85 10.91 24.31 -5.51
N VAL A 86 11.02 23.88 -4.23
CA VAL A 86 10.37 22.69 -3.69
C VAL A 86 9.21 23.09 -2.80
N SER A 87 8.07 22.44 -2.95
CA SER A 87 6.79 22.75 -2.30
C SER A 87 6.44 24.25 -2.27
N SER A 88 5.44 24.65 -3.00
CA SER A 88 5.04 26.08 -3.10
C SER A 88 4.54 26.68 -1.79
N ARG A 89 4.23 25.83 -0.79
CA ARG A 89 3.70 26.24 0.53
C ARG A 89 4.60 25.87 1.70
N GLY A 90 5.84 25.41 1.43
CA GLY A 90 6.80 25.06 2.47
C GLY A 90 6.37 23.89 3.35
N GLY A 91 5.77 22.85 2.74
CA GLY A 91 5.29 21.66 3.44
C GLY A 91 5.35 20.40 2.57
N LEU A 92 4.67 19.34 2.99
CA LEU A 92 4.56 18.08 2.24
C LEU A 92 3.30 18.10 1.39
N ASP A 93 3.45 18.05 0.07
CA ASP A 93 2.31 18.07 -0.86
C ASP A 93 1.62 16.71 -0.95
N ALA A 94 2.36 15.60 -0.77
CA ALA A 94 1.77 14.26 -0.77
C ALA A 94 2.49 13.28 0.16
N LEU A 95 1.70 12.49 0.90
CA LEU A 95 2.14 11.28 1.60
C LEU A 95 1.46 10.05 0.95
N ILE A 96 2.26 9.08 0.53
CA ILE A 96 1.77 7.81 0.01
C ILE A 96 2.17 6.70 1.00
N ASN A 97 1.23 6.29 1.84
CA ASN A 97 1.35 5.14 2.73
C ASN A 97 1.18 3.86 1.93
N ASN A 98 2.28 3.31 1.42
CA ASN A 98 2.28 2.13 0.57
C ASN A 98 2.97 0.93 1.23
N ALA A 99 3.90 1.12 2.17
CA ALA A 99 4.56 0.02 2.86
C ALA A 99 3.55 -0.97 3.44
N GLY A 100 3.80 -2.26 3.24
CA GLY A 100 2.89 -3.29 3.71
C GLY A 100 3.45 -4.69 3.45
N MET A 101 2.81 -5.65 4.11
CA MET A 101 3.08 -7.08 3.97
C MET A 101 1.76 -7.85 3.99
N GLY A 102 1.82 -9.14 3.64
CA GLY A 102 0.66 -10.03 3.70
C GLY A 102 1.00 -11.32 4.41
N ILE A 103 0.28 -11.63 5.48
CA ILE A 103 0.27 -12.91 6.15
C ILE A 103 -1.07 -13.57 5.85
N GLY A 104 -1.01 -14.81 5.38
CA GLY A 104 -2.19 -15.64 5.08
C GLY A 104 -2.06 -17.01 5.73
N GLY A 105 -3.16 -17.77 5.68
CA GLY A 105 -3.27 -19.11 6.23
C GLY A 105 -4.55 -19.29 7.04
N PRO A 106 -4.84 -20.54 7.49
CA PRO A 106 -5.93 -20.79 8.42
C PRO A 106 -5.76 -19.96 9.69
N LEU A 107 -6.77 -19.17 10.04
CA LEU A 107 -6.68 -18.24 11.19
C LEU A 107 -6.32 -18.95 12.49
N GLU A 108 -6.79 -20.18 12.66
CA GLU A 108 -6.50 -21.06 13.79
C GLU A 108 -5.00 -21.35 13.95
N LEU A 109 -4.23 -21.32 12.85
CA LEU A 109 -2.80 -21.62 12.83
C LEU A 109 -1.91 -20.37 12.75
N VAL A 110 -2.51 -19.18 12.63
CA VAL A 110 -1.73 -17.92 12.62
C VAL A 110 -1.31 -17.59 14.04
N SER A 111 -0.01 -17.41 14.26
CA SER A 111 0.52 -17.06 15.57
C SER A 111 0.10 -15.64 15.99
N ALA A 112 0.00 -15.40 17.31
CA ALA A 112 -0.22 -14.05 17.82
C ALA A 112 0.90 -13.08 17.47
N GLU A 113 2.14 -13.57 17.28
CA GLU A 113 3.29 -12.78 16.84
C GLU A 113 3.12 -12.34 15.39
N ASP A 114 2.73 -13.25 14.49
CA ASP A 114 2.48 -12.92 13.09
C ASP A 114 1.31 -11.94 12.94
N LEU A 115 0.26 -12.12 13.73
CA LEU A 115 -0.86 -11.20 13.75
C LEU A 115 -0.44 -9.79 14.19
N ARG A 116 0.37 -9.68 15.25
CA ARG A 116 0.93 -8.39 15.70
C ARG A 116 1.79 -7.77 14.60
N ARG A 117 2.74 -8.54 14.03
CA ARG A 117 3.62 -8.09 12.95
C ARG A 117 2.84 -7.56 11.74
N GLN A 118 1.74 -8.25 11.36
CA GLN A 118 0.85 -7.79 10.29
C GLN A 118 0.23 -6.42 10.62
N PHE A 119 -0.23 -6.21 11.84
CA PHE A 119 -0.84 -4.95 12.27
C PHE A 119 0.21 -3.86 12.48
N ASP A 120 1.36 -4.18 13.04
CA ASP A 120 2.45 -3.22 13.25
C ASP A 120 2.86 -2.56 11.93
N VAL A 121 3.07 -3.35 10.88
CA VAL A 121 3.48 -2.83 9.57
C VAL A 121 2.33 -2.18 8.81
N ASN A 122 1.18 -2.87 8.69
CA ASN A 122 0.11 -2.43 7.79
C ASN A 122 -0.77 -1.35 8.39
N VAL A 123 -0.80 -1.22 9.71
CA VAL A 123 -1.73 -0.33 10.42
C VAL A 123 -0.98 0.69 11.27
N LEU A 124 -0.33 0.24 12.34
CA LEU A 124 0.26 1.14 13.34
C LEU A 124 1.37 2.01 12.74
N ALA A 125 2.25 1.43 11.94
CA ALA A 125 3.31 2.17 11.27
C ALA A 125 2.76 3.23 10.29
N GLN A 126 1.73 2.91 9.51
CA GLN A 126 1.13 3.88 8.58
C GLN A 126 0.47 5.05 9.32
N VAL A 127 -0.16 4.77 10.47
CA VAL A 127 -0.71 5.81 11.34
C VAL A 127 0.41 6.66 11.93
N ALA A 128 1.47 6.05 12.47
CA ALA A 128 2.62 6.75 13.05
C ALA A 128 3.33 7.66 12.03
N VAL A 129 3.60 7.16 10.82
CA VAL A 129 4.18 7.95 9.72
C VAL A 129 3.26 9.12 9.36
N THR A 130 1.95 8.88 9.29
CA THR A 130 0.97 9.94 9.00
C THR A 130 1.00 11.01 10.09
N GLN A 131 0.95 10.61 11.36
CA GLN A 131 0.99 11.54 12.51
C GLN A 131 2.26 12.40 12.51
N ALA A 132 3.42 11.79 12.28
CA ALA A 132 4.71 12.50 12.24
C ALA A 132 4.76 13.56 11.11
N LEU A 133 4.03 13.34 10.01
CA LEU A 133 4.04 14.21 8.83
C LEU A 133 2.84 15.17 8.76
N LEU A 134 1.85 15.04 9.66
CA LEU A 134 0.68 15.93 9.68
C LEU A 134 1.03 17.42 9.75
N PRO A 135 2.02 17.89 10.52
CA PRO A 135 2.39 19.30 10.52
C PRO A 135 2.79 19.82 9.14
N ALA A 136 3.64 19.08 8.42
CA ALA A 136 4.07 19.43 7.06
C ALA A 136 2.93 19.34 6.04
N LEU A 137 2.06 18.32 6.16
CA LEU A 137 0.88 18.15 5.32
C LEU A 137 -0.12 19.30 5.50
N ARG A 138 -0.35 19.73 6.74
CA ARG A 138 -1.25 20.87 7.02
C ARG A 138 -0.74 22.18 6.43
N ARG A 139 0.56 22.47 6.50
CA ARG A 139 1.14 23.68 5.91
C ARG A 139 0.92 23.72 4.39
N ALA A 140 1.08 22.58 3.71
CA ALA A 140 0.89 22.50 2.27
C ALA A 140 -0.59 22.41 1.85
N GLY A 141 -1.52 22.11 2.77
CA GLY A 141 -2.85 21.63 2.39
C GLY A 141 -2.72 20.34 1.56
N GLY A 142 -1.82 19.46 1.98
CA GLY A 142 -1.34 18.32 1.23
C GLY A 142 -2.35 17.19 1.06
N ARG A 143 -1.88 16.07 0.55
CA ARG A 143 -2.70 14.90 0.21
C ARG A 143 -2.15 13.63 0.82
N ILE A 144 -3.02 12.82 1.38
CA ILE A 144 -2.68 11.52 1.94
C ILE A 144 -3.33 10.43 1.07
N VAL A 145 -2.54 9.48 0.62
CA VAL A 145 -3.01 8.27 -0.05
C VAL A 145 -2.61 7.08 0.80
N PHE A 146 -3.60 6.30 1.23
CA PHE A 146 -3.36 4.97 1.76
C PHE A 146 -3.53 3.94 0.63
N VAL A 147 -2.50 3.15 0.39
CA VAL A 147 -2.60 1.98 -0.51
C VAL A 147 -3.22 0.85 0.30
N SER A 148 -4.54 0.76 0.18
CA SER A 148 -5.36 -0.29 0.75
C SER A 148 -5.36 -1.53 -0.15
N SER A 149 -6.46 -2.20 -0.27
CA SER A 149 -6.70 -3.36 -1.14
C SER A 149 -8.20 -3.59 -1.25
N ILE A 150 -8.63 -4.35 -2.26
CA ILE A 150 -9.96 -4.96 -2.24
C ILE A 150 -10.19 -5.78 -0.96
N GLY A 151 -9.11 -6.37 -0.41
CA GLY A 151 -9.12 -7.06 0.88
C GLY A 151 -9.49 -6.17 2.09
N GLY A 152 -9.47 -4.83 1.95
CA GLY A 152 -10.00 -3.89 2.94
C GLY A 152 -11.53 -3.72 2.89
N ARG A 153 -12.19 -4.32 1.91
CA ARG A 153 -13.65 -4.26 1.70
C ARG A 153 -14.30 -5.65 1.66
N VAL A 154 -13.52 -6.65 1.30
CA VAL A 154 -13.98 -8.04 1.17
C VAL A 154 -12.94 -8.96 1.78
N ALA A 155 -13.30 -9.63 2.86
CA ALA A 155 -12.45 -10.66 3.45
C ALA A 155 -12.69 -12.00 2.75
N MET A 156 -11.59 -12.63 2.33
CA MET A 156 -11.61 -13.99 1.79
C MET A 156 -11.04 -14.97 2.82
N ALA A 157 -11.46 -16.23 2.77
CA ALA A 157 -10.89 -17.27 3.62
C ALA A 157 -9.36 -17.31 3.46
N PHE A 158 -8.67 -17.62 4.53
CA PHE A 158 -7.20 -17.72 4.63
C PHE A 158 -6.42 -16.41 4.44
N THR A 159 -7.12 -15.27 4.33
CA THR A 159 -6.48 -13.95 4.26
C THR A 159 -6.83 -13.07 5.45
N ALA A 160 -7.38 -13.63 6.52
CA ALA A 160 -7.97 -12.88 7.64
C ALA A 160 -7.01 -11.84 8.27
N PRO A 161 -5.74 -12.12 8.59
CA PRO A 161 -4.83 -11.12 9.14
C PRO A 161 -4.63 -9.93 8.20
N TYR A 162 -4.39 -10.21 6.93
CA TYR A 162 -4.22 -9.19 5.90
C TYR A 162 -5.51 -8.37 5.69
N ALA A 163 -6.64 -9.05 5.49
CA ALA A 163 -7.92 -8.40 5.28
C ALA A 163 -8.30 -7.50 6.46
N ALA A 164 -8.16 -7.99 7.70
CA ALA A 164 -8.41 -7.21 8.91
C ALA A 164 -7.54 -5.95 8.97
N SER A 165 -6.23 -6.07 8.66
CA SER A 165 -5.32 -4.92 8.62
C SER A 165 -5.74 -3.88 7.58
N LYS A 166 -6.21 -4.32 6.40
CA LYS A 166 -6.68 -3.41 5.35
C LYS A 166 -8.04 -2.78 5.67
N HIS A 167 -8.96 -3.51 6.34
CA HIS A 167 -10.20 -2.91 6.88
C HIS A 167 -9.89 -1.84 7.93
N ALA A 168 -8.90 -2.05 8.79
CA ALA A 168 -8.47 -1.03 9.75
C ALA A 168 -7.98 0.24 9.04
N ILE A 169 -7.17 0.14 7.98
CA ILE A 169 -6.72 1.29 7.19
C ILE A 169 -7.87 2.01 6.47
N GLU A 170 -8.88 1.27 5.99
CA GLU A 170 -10.10 1.87 5.44
C GLU A 170 -10.79 2.77 6.48
N ALA A 171 -10.94 2.28 7.71
CA ALA A 171 -11.55 3.02 8.81
C ALA A 171 -10.73 4.26 9.19
N PHE A 172 -9.39 4.14 9.31
CA PHE A 172 -8.52 5.29 9.57
C PHE A 172 -8.58 6.33 8.45
N GLY A 173 -8.58 5.91 7.19
CA GLY A 173 -8.69 6.81 6.05
C GLY A 173 -10.02 7.56 6.02
N ASP A 174 -11.12 6.91 6.37
CA ASP A 174 -12.45 7.54 6.46
C ASP A 174 -12.51 8.56 7.61
N ALA A 175 -11.98 8.24 8.79
CA ALA A 175 -11.93 9.14 9.93
C ALA A 175 -11.06 10.37 9.63
N LEU A 176 -9.83 10.17 9.18
CA LEU A 176 -8.90 11.24 8.85
C LEU A 176 -9.43 12.18 7.76
N ARG A 177 -10.16 11.67 6.78
CA ARG A 177 -10.77 12.50 5.73
C ARG A 177 -11.72 13.55 6.31
N VAL A 178 -12.42 13.22 7.37
CA VAL A 178 -13.36 14.14 8.06
C VAL A 178 -12.58 15.05 9.01
N GLU A 179 -11.70 14.51 9.82
CA GLU A 179 -10.92 15.25 10.83
C GLU A 179 -10.02 16.32 10.20
N LEU A 180 -9.41 16.03 9.05
CA LEU A 180 -8.45 16.93 8.41
C LEU A 180 -9.08 17.93 7.44
N ARG A 181 -10.40 17.90 7.27
CA ARG A 181 -11.10 18.75 6.30
C ARG A 181 -10.87 20.24 6.53
N SER A 182 -10.86 20.69 7.78
CA SER A 182 -10.66 22.11 8.14
C SER A 182 -9.24 22.61 7.86
N SER A 183 -8.26 21.70 7.84
CA SER A 183 -6.86 22.01 7.51
C SER A 183 -6.55 21.97 6.01
N GLY A 184 -7.52 21.66 5.15
CA GLY A 184 -7.34 21.55 3.71
C GLY A 184 -6.63 20.29 3.24
N VAL A 185 -6.23 19.39 4.16
CA VAL A 185 -5.60 18.12 3.83
C VAL A 185 -6.66 17.16 3.27
N GLN A 186 -6.37 16.55 2.13
CA GLN A 186 -7.28 15.60 1.48
C GLN A 186 -6.76 14.17 1.69
N VAL A 187 -7.67 13.23 1.94
CA VAL A 187 -7.35 11.82 2.18
C VAL A 187 -8.12 10.93 1.21
N ALA A 188 -7.41 9.98 0.60
CA ALA A 188 -7.99 8.97 -0.27
C ALA A 188 -7.41 7.59 0.00
N LEU A 189 -8.23 6.57 -0.28
CA LEU A 189 -7.85 5.17 -0.27
C LEU A 189 -7.76 4.67 -1.72
N VAL A 190 -6.67 4.02 -2.06
CA VAL A 190 -6.51 3.32 -3.33
C VAL A 190 -6.69 1.83 -3.04
N GLU A 191 -7.67 1.23 -3.71
CA GLU A 191 -8.12 -0.15 -3.48
C GLU A 191 -7.78 -1.03 -4.70
N PRO A 192 -6.53 -1.53 -4.83
CA PRO A 192 -6.19 -2.44 -5.91
C PRO A 192 -6.83 -3.82 -5.72
N GLY A 193 -7.13 -4.47 -6.83
CA GLY A 193 -7.33 -5.91 -6.90
C GLY A 193 -6.01 -6.66 -6.97
N SER A 194 -5.94 -7.68 -7.82
CA SER A 194 -4.72 -8.43 -8.08
C SER A 194 -3.71 -7.58 -8.84
N VAL A 195 -2.55 -7.34 -8.26
CA VAL A 195 -1.44 -6.58 -8.86
C VAL A 195 -0.20 -7.48 -8.96
N ALA A 196 0.45 -7.51 -10.10
CA ALA A 196 1.67 -8.28 -10.32
C ALA A 196 2.86 -7.61 -9.59
N THR A 197 3.07 -7.98 -8.34
CA THR A 197 4.13 -7.42 -7.47
C THR A 197 4.80 -8.51 -6.64
N PRO A 198 6.07 -8.29 -6.21
CA PRO A 198 6.79 -9.23 -5.34
C PRO A 198 6.17 -9.45 -3.93
N ILE A 199 5.07 -8.78 -3.59
CA ILE A 199 4.37 -9.01 -2.32
C ILE A 199 3.85 -10.46 -2.24
N TRP A 200 3.48 -11.03 -3.38
CA TRP A 200 2.93 -12.40 -3.45
C TRP A 200 3.99 -13.45 -3.16
N ASP A 201 5.23 -13.27 -3.66
CA ASP A 201 6.35 -14.16 -3.35
C ASP A 201 6.67 -14.13 -1.85
N LYS A 202 6.66 -12.92 -1.26
CA LYS A 202 6.85 -12.75 0.18
C LYS A 202 5.71 -13.37 0.99
N SER A 203 4.47 -13.21 0.53
CA SER A 203 3.30 -13.82 1.19
C SER A 203 3.33 -15.35 1.09
N ARG A 204 3.84 -15.92 -0.01
CA ARG A 204 4.06 -17.36 -0.15
C ARG A 204 5.08 -17.84 0.88
N ALA A 205 6.24 -17.19 0.97
CA ALA A 205 7.28 -17.55 1.95
C ALA A 205 6.78 -17.46 3.41
N GLU A 206 5.89 -16.51 3.70
CA GLU A 206 5.24 -16.44 5.02
C GLU A 206 4.22 -17.58 5.23
N ALA A 207 3.45 -17.95 4.20
CA ALA A 207 2.48 -19.05 4.29
C ALA A 207 3.17 -20.42 4.45
N GLU A 208 4.33 -20.63 3.85
CA GLU A 208 5.13 -21.86 3.98
C GLU A 208 5.63 -22.09 5.43
N ARG A 209 5.65 -21.05 6.26
CA ARG A 209 6.00 -21.17 7.69
C ARG A 209 4.87 -21.75 8.54
N VAL A 210 3.65 -21.78 8.00
CA VAL A 210 2.48 -22.31 8.71
C VAL A 210 2.49 -23.83 8.58
N VAL A 211 2.85 -24.52 9.66
CA VAL A 211 2.82 -25.98 9.71
C VAL A 211 1.39 -26.43 10.07
N ILE A 212 0.81 -27.28 9.22
CA ILE A 212 -0.51 -27.87 9.48
C ILE A 212 -0.30 -29.14 10.30
N PRO A 213 -0.80 -29.21 11.55
CA PRO A 213 -0.67 -30.39 12.40
C PRO A 213 -1.37 -31.60 11.77
N PRO A 214 -0.91 -32.86 12.05
CA PRO A 214 -1.48 -34.08 11.48
C PRO A 214 -3.00 -34.20 11.67
N GLU A 215 -3.50 -33.81 12.84
CA GLU A 215 -4.93 -33.84 13.19
C GLU A 215 -5.79 -32.85 12.38
N LEU A 216 -5.18 -31.81 11.81
CA LEU A 216 -5.86 -30.80 10.99
C LEU A 216 -5.64 -31.01 9.48
N GLN A 217 -4.89 -32.03 9.10
CA GLN A 217 -4.65 -32.34 7.67
C GLN A 217 -5.94 -32.58 6.88
N GLY A 218 -6.93 -33.23 7.51
CA GLY A 218 -8.26 -33.46 6.90
C GLY A 218 -9.07 -32.18 6.65
N VAL A 219 -8.75 -31.11 7.41
CA VAL A 219 -9.46 -29.82 7.33
C VAL A 219 -8.70 -28.84 6.42
N TYR A 220 -7.40 -28.75 6.59
CA TYR A 220 -6.57 -27.69 5.96
C TYR A 220 -5.52 -28.21 4.97
N GLY A 221 -5.33 -29.50 4.82
CA GLY A 221 -4.26 -30.08 4.02
C GLY A 221 -4.29 -29.70 2.53
N ALA A 222 -5.46 -29.40 1.96
CA ALA A 222 -5.59 -28.93 0.59
C ALA A 222 -5.32 -27.42 0.41
N ILE A 223 -5.28 -26.64 1.49
CA ILE A 223 -5.21 -25.18 1.43
C ILE A 223 -3.90 -24.64 0.84
N PRO A 224 -2.70 -25.15 1.18
CA PRO A 224 -1.46 -24.66 0.60
C PRO A 224 -1.50 -24.69 -0.93
N ALA A 225 -1.90 -25.82 -1.53
CA ALA A 225 -2.00 -25.95 -2.98
C ALA A 225 -3.06 -25.01 -3.60
N ALA A 226 -4.19 -24.80 -2.93
CA ALA A 226 -5.22 -23.86 -3.38
C ALA A 226 -4.71 -22.41 -3.33
N MET A 227 -3.99 -22.04 -2.27
CA MET A 227 -3.39 -20.71 -2.12
C MET A 227 -2.29 -20.48 -3.16
N ASP A 228 -1.41 -21.44 -3.39
CA ASP A 228 -0.37 -21.35 -4.42
C ASP A 228 -0.98 -21.07 -5.80
N LYS A 229 -2.04 -21.77 -6.17
CA LYS A 229 -2.76 -21.52 -7.41
C LYS A 229 -3.31 -20.10 -7.49
N VAL A 230 -3.88 -19.58 -6.40
CA VAL A 230 -4.36 -18.19 -6.34
C VAL A 230 -3.21 -17.20 -6.50
N LEU A 231 -2.07 -17.44 -5.85
CA LEU A 231 -0.88 -16.59 -5.95
C LEU A 231 -0.28 -16.61 -7.37
N GLU A 232 -0.21 -17.78 -8.01
CA GLU A 232 0.26 -17.92 -9.39
C GLU A 232 -0.67 -17.22 -10.39
N ASP A 233 -1.98 -17.42 -10.26
CA ASP A 233 -2.97 -16.74 -11.10
C ASP A 233 -2.90 -15.21 -10.92
N THR A 234 -2.66 -14.74 -9.69
CA THR A 234 -2.48 -13.32 -9.41
C THR A 234 -1.19 -12.77 -10.00
N ALA A 235 -0.08 -13.50 -9.90
CA ALA A 235 1.18 -13.11 -10.53
C ALA A 235 1.07 -13.02 -12.06
N ARG A 236 0.33 -13.94 -12.67
CA ARG A 236 0.18 -14.03 -14.12
C ARG A 236 -0.86 -13.07 -14.70
N ARG A 237 -1.99 -12.87 -14.01
CA ARG A 237 -3.15 -12.11 -14.50
C ARG A 237 -3.35 -10.77 -13.80
N GLY A 238 -2.54 -10.49 -12.78
CA GLY A 238 -2.58 -9.23 -12.04
C GLY A 238 -2.29 -8.03 -12.94
N ILE A 239 -2.92 -6.92 -12.65
CA ILE A 239 -2.62 -5.67 -13.35
C ILE A 239 -1.18 -5.22 -13.04
N PRO A 240 -0.50 -4.54 -13.97
CA PRO A 240 0.82 -4.00 -13.71
C PRO A 240 0.76 -2.90 -12.64
N PRO A 241 1.78 -2.79 -11.75
CA PRO A 241 1.83 -1.78 -10.69
C PRO A 241 1.77 -0.35 -11.23
N GLU A 242 2.15 -0.12 -12.47
CA GLU A 242 2.07 1.16 -13.18
C GLU A 242 0.63 1.67 -13.32
N GLN A 243 -0.36 0.80 -13.42
CA GLN A 243 -1.78 1.21 -13.44
C GLN A 243 -2.24 1.75 -12.09
N VAL A 244 -1.73 1.18 -11.00
CA VAL A 244 -1.99 1.69 -9.64
C VAL A 244 -1.27 3.02 -9.46
N ALA A 245 0.00 3.12 -9.86
CA ALA A 245 0.78 4.36 -9.83
C ALA A 245 0.11 5.49 -10.63
N ALA A 246 -0.41 5.21 -11.83
CA ALA A 246 -1.18 6.18 -12.62
C ALA A 246 -2.47 6.63 -11.91
N THR A 247 -3.10 5.75 -11.16
CA THR A 247 -4.28 6.09 -10.37
C THR A 247 -3.92 6.96 -9.16
N ILE A 248 -2.80 6.66 -8.48
CA ILE A 248 -2.28 7.48 -7.39
C ILE A 248 -1.95 8.89 -7.91
N GLU A 249 -1.20 9.02 -8.99
CA GLU A 249 -0.89 10.32 -9.60
C GLU A 249 -2.15 11.10 -9.95
N ARG A 250 -3.12 10.46 -10.61
CA ARG A 250 -4.41 11.09 -10.93
C ARG A 250 -5.16 11.56 -9.67
N ALA A 251 -5.09 10.81 -8.57
CA ALA A 251 -5.65 11.23 -7.30
C ALA A 251 -4.92 12.46 -6.75
N LEU A 252 -3.59 12.46 -6.82
CA LEU A 252 -2.74 13.56 -6.34
C LEU A 252 -2.84 14.83 -7.18
N THR A 253 -3.21 14.74 -8.45
CA THR A 253 -3.32 15.90 -9.38
C THR A 253 -4.77 16.37 -9.58
N ALA A 254 -5.77 15.62 -9.12
CA ALA A 254 -7.16 16.00 -9.24
C ALA A 254 -7.45 17.28 -8.44
N GLN A 255 -8.32 18.14 -8.95
CA GLN A 255 -8.75 19.35 -8.20
C GLN A 255 -9.34 18.97 -6.83
N ARG A 256 -10.11 17.89 -6.76
CA ARG A 256 -10.65 17.30 -5.53
C ARG A 256 -10.47 15.78 -5.58
N MET A 257 -9.86 15.23 -4.54
CA MET A 257 -9.71 13.78 -4.42
C MET A 257 -11.06 13.10 -4.15
N ARG A 258 -11.27 11.94 -4.77
CA ARG A 258 -12.34 11.03 -4.35
C ARG A 258 -11.91 10.31 -3.07
N ALA A 259 -12.88 9.90 -2.27
CA ALA A 259 -12.58 9.11 -1.06
C ALA A 259 -11.89 7.78 -1.40
N ARG A 260 -12.27 7.14 -2.51
CA ARG A 260 -11.77 5.82 -2.93
C ARG A 260 -11.50 5.73 -4.42
N TYR A 261 -10.47 4.98 -4.76
CA TYR A 261 -10.06 4.66 -6.13
C TYR A 261 -9.87 3.14 -6.26
N VAL A 262 -10.88 2.45 -6.77
CA VAL A 262 -10.81 1.00 -7.06
C VAL A 262 -10.04 0.77 -8.34
N VAL A 263 -8.98 -0.04 -8.29
CA VAL A 263 -8.10 -0.32 -9.43
C VAL A 263 -8.12 -1.81 -9.77
N GLY A 264 -8.44 -2.12 -11.01
CA GLY A 264 -8.62 -3.49 -11.51
C GLY A 264 -10.08 -3.81 -11.84
N ARG A 265 -10.28 -4.64 -12.85
CA ARG A 265 -11.62 -5.10 -13.24
C ARG A 265 -12.14 -6.14 -12.25
N ASP A 266 -11.23 -6.98 -11.77
CA ASP A 266 -11.45 -7.99 -10.73
C ASP A 266 -11.96 -7.35 -9.42
N ALA A 267 -11.29 -6.30 -8.95
CA ALA A 267 -11.71 -5.56 -7.76
C ALA A 267 -13.12 -4.97 -7.91
N LYS A 268 -13.40 -4.35 -9.05
CA LYS A 268 -14.73 -3.77 -9.31
C LYS A 268 -15.82 -4.84 -9.36
N ALA A 269 -15.53 -5.98 -10.03
CA ALA A 269 -16.46 -7.10 -10.09
C ALA A 269 -16.71 -7.70 -8.70
N MET A 270 -15.64 -7.91 -7.90
CA MET A 270 -15.75 -8.46 -6.54
C MET A 270 -16.60 -7.56 -5.63
N LEU A 271 -16.37 -6.23 -5.67
CA LEU A 271 -17.20 -5.28 -4.90
C LEU A 271 -18.66 -5.31 -5.31
N LEU A 272 -18.94 -5.42 -6.61
CA LEU A 272 -20.31 -5.52 -7.11
C LEU A 272 -20.97 -6.82 -6.61
N VAL A 273 -20.28 -7.96 -6.74
CA VAL A 273 -20.75 -9.25 -6.25
C VAL A 273 -21.02 -9.19 -4.74
N ARG A 274 -20.05 -8.67 -3.96
CA ARG A 274 -20.20 -8.54 -2.50
C ARG A 274 -21.38 -7.64 -2.09
N ARG A 275 -21.67 -6.59 -2.87
CA ARG A 275 -22.79 -5.68 -2.62
C ARG A 275 -24.14 -6.32 -2.91
N LEU A 276 -24.23 -7.21 -3.90
CA LEU A 276 -25.47 -7.79 -4.37
C LEU A 276 -25.83 -9.09 -3.66
N LEU A 277 -24.85 -9.83 -3.15
CA LEU A 277 -25.09 -11.13 -2.56
C LEU A 277 -25.22 -11.02 -1.03
N PRO A 278 -26.25 -11.67 -0.43
CA PRO A 278 -26.28 -11.91 1.02
C PRO A 278 -25.07 -12.74 1.48
N ASP A 279 -24.64 -12.57 2.73
CA ASP A 279 -23.44 -13.19 3.28
C ASP A 279 -23.33 -14.70 3.00
N LEU A 280 -24.38 -15.46 3.32
CA LEU A 280 -24.40 -16.93 3.13
C LEU A 280 -24.25 -17.35 1.65
N VAL A 281 -24.74 -16.53 0.71
CA VAL A 281 -24.62 -16.81 -0.72
C VAL A 281 -23.19 -16.47 -1.17
N PHE A 282 -22.66 -15.35 -0.71
CA PHE A 282 -21.27 -14.97 -0.97
C PHE A 282 -20.29 -16.03 -0.45
N ASP A 283 -20.49 -16.54 0.77
CA ASP A 283 -19.65 -17.59 1.38
C ASP A 283 -19.65 -18.88 0.52
N ARG A 284 -20.82 -19.29 -0.01
CA ARG A 284 -20.89 -20.45 -0.91
C ARG A 284 -20.11 -20.23 -2.20
N VAL A 285 -20.18 -19.03 -2.77
CA VAL A 285 -19.42 -18.65 -3.98
C VAL A 285 -17.92 -18.65 -3.68
N ALA A 286 -17.53 -18.04 -2.56
CA ALA A 286 -16.13 -17.95 -2.14
C ALA A 286 -15.51 -19.34 -1.89
N ARG A 287 -16.23 -20.23 -1.18
CA ARG A 287 -15.81 -21.63 -0.96
C ARG A 287 -15.60 -22.37 -2.29
N ARG A 288 -16.55 -22.29 -3.21
CA ARG A 288 -16.41 -22.93 -4.53
C ARG A 288 -15.22 -22.41 -5.32
N ALA A 289 -14.95 -21.10 -5.25
CA ALA A 289 -13.83 -20.49 -5.94
C ALA A 289 -12.46 -20.94 -5.38
N LEU A 290 -12.40 -21.29 -4.09
CA LEU A 290 -11.21 -21.82 -3.42
C LEU A 290 -11.10 -23.36 -3.54
N GLY A 291 -12.15 -24.04 -3.99
CA GLY A 291 -12.19 -25.52 -4.07
C GLY A 291 -12.28 -26.19 -2.70
N VAL A 292 -12.88 -25.53 -1.69
CA VAL A 292 -13.02 -26.01 -0.30
C VAL A 292 -14.48 -25.98 0.15
#